data_39f6fffe8be7bbe238ebc70493ec7d7b
#
_entry.id   39f6fffe8be7bbe238ebc70493ec7d7b
#
_cell.length_a   1.000
_cell.length_b   1.000
_cell.length_c   1.000
_cell.angle_alpha   90.00
_cell.angle_beta   90.00
_cell.angle_gamma   90.00
#
_symmetry.space_group_name_H-M   'P 1'
#
loop_
_entity.id
_entity.type
_entity.pdbx_description
1 polymer ?
#
loop_
_entity_poly.entity_id
_entity_poly.type
_entity_poly.pdbx_seq_one_letter_code
_entity_poly.pdbx_strand_id
1 'polypeptide(L)'
;AYQGTDIISTWIEIMNNGKKSVTLYRFVSAYLPVQRGDNWLTHFHGHWGAENMLEEEKLTNGQKVISNKDGMVNTETDNPSFMLSIDGKPQEEYGHILGGTLAWTGNYLLKMDITNTKLNIIAGINEENSHYKLEPKETFKTPEFAMTYSTSGKGGVSRAFHRWARMYKLSHGNVERDILLNSWEGVYFKVNQEGMDQMMKSFSALGGELFVMDDGWFGNKYSRDRGDSSLGDWTVNKKKLPLGIEGLIASAKKTQD
;
A
#
# COMPACT_ATOMS: atom_id res chain seq x y z
N ALA A 1 -14.09 -4.71 -15.65
CA ALA A 1 -14.07 -5.86 -14.75
C ALA A 1 -12.80 -6.69 -15.02
N TYR A 2 -12.29 -7.33 -14.00
CA TYR A 2 -11.14 -8.21 -14.08
C TYR A 2 -11.61 -9.67 -14.14
N GLN A 3 -11.26 -10.36 -15.24
CA GLN A 3 -11.70 -11.73 -15.47
C GLN A 3 -11.20 -12.69 -14.37
N GLY A 4 -12.05 -13.59 -13.89
CA GLY A 4 -11.71 -14.55 -12.81
C GLY A 4 -11.62 -13.95 -11.42
N THR A 5 -12.02 -12.68 -11.26
CA THR A 5 -12.16 -12.01 -9.97
C THR A 5 -13.53 -11.31 -9.90
N ASP A 6 -13.94 -10.98 -8.68
CA ASP A 6 -15.18 -10.21 -8.43
C ASP A 6 -14.89 -8.70 -8.35
N ILE A 7 -13.81 -8.24 -9.01
CA ILE A 7 -13.36 -6.85 -8.98
C ILE A 7 -13.82 -6.11 -10.24
N ILE A 8 -14.47 -4.97 -10.01
CA ILE A 8 -14.80 -3.96 -11.03
C ILE A 8 -13.95 -2.72 -10.74
N SER A 9 -13.45 -2.09 -11.79
CA SER A 9 -12.75 -0.81 -11.67
C SER A 9 -13.38 0.27 -12.52
N THR A 10 -13.22 1.52 -12.07
CA THR A 10 -13.67 2.72 -12.77
C THR A 10 -12.58 3.79 -12.72
N TRP A 11 -12.55 4.61 -13.75
CA TRP A 11 -11.75 5.83 -13.87
C TRP A 11 -12.44 6.81 -14.78
N ILE A 12 -11.98 8.04 -14.82
CA ILE A 12 -12.49 9.09 -15.70
C ILE A 12 -11.35 9.58 -16.59
N GLU A 13 -11.62 9.74 -17.86
CA GLU A 13 -10.72 10.39 -18.82
C GLU A 13 -11.28 11.76 -19.19
N ILE A 14 -10.46 12.80 -19.00
CA ILE A 14 -10.82 14.20 -19.28
C ILE A 14 -9.91 14.68 -20.41
N MET A 15 -10.52 14.98 -21.57
CA MET A 15 -9.81 15.46 -22.75
C MET A 15 -10.07 16.96 -22.96
N ASN A 16 -9.01 17.73 -23.17
CA ASN A 16 -9.11 19.12 -23.55
C ASN A 16 -9.26 19.26 -25.08
N ASN A 17 -10.47 19.38 -25.58
CA ASN A 17 -10.76 19.61 -26.99
C ASN A 17 -10.67 21.09 -27.43
N GLY A 18 -10.37 22.00 -26.50
CA GLY A 18 -10.21 23.42 -26.74
C GLY A 18 -8.91 23.79 -27.45
N LYS A 19 -8.69 25.10 -27.59
CA LYS A 19 -7.47 25.68 -28.18
C LYS A 19 -6.51 26.26 -27.12
N LYS A 20 -6.92 26.31 -25.87
CA LYS A 20 -6.14 26.83 -24.73
C LYS A 20 -6.06 25.79 -23.64
N SER A 21 -5.01 25.84 -22.83
CA SER A 21 -4.89 25.02 -21.62
C SER A 21 -6.02 25.31 -20.63
N VAL A 22 -6.45 24.29 -19.92
CA VAL A 22 -7.40 24.40 -18.79
C VAL A 22 -6.76 23.82 -17.53
N THR A 23 -7.18 24.29 -16.37
CA THR A 23 -6.68 23.76 -15.11
C THR A 23 -7.76 22.96 -14.40
N LEU A 24 -7.46 21.72 -14.08
CA LEU A 24 -8.30 20.82 -13.30
C LEU A 24 -7.95 21.00 -11.81
N TYR A 25 -8.88 21.54 -11.04
CA TYR A 25 -8.71 21.73 -9.60
C TYR A 25 -9.37 20.62 -8.78
N ARG A 26 -10.53 20.12 -9.27
CA ARG A 26 -11.32 19.07 -8.63
C ARG A 26 -11.77 18.05 -9.64
N PHE A 27 -11.44 16.81 -9.37
CA PHE A 27 -11.87 15.66 -10.15
C PHE A 27 -11.81 14.42 -9.25
N VAL A 28 -12.62 13.43 -9.59
CA VAL A 28 -12.72 12.19 -8.83
C VAL A 28 -12.60 10.99 -9.75
N SER A 29 -12.13 9.87 -9.21
CA SER A 29 -12.10 8.59 -9.94
C SER A 29 -13.43 7.86 -9.86
N ALA A 30 -14.15 8.05 -8.74
CA ALA A 30 -15.45 7.42 -8.51
C ALA A 30 -16.36 8.32 -7.67
N TYR A 31 -17.65 8.26 -8.02
CA TYR A 31 -18.77 8.76 -7.22
C TYR A 31 -19.83 7.66 -7.16
N LEU A 32 -20.01 7.06 -5.99
CA LEU A 32 -20.87 5.91 -5.79
C LEU A 32 -21.99 6.23 -4.80
N PRO A 33 -23.25 6.34 -5.24
CA PRO A 33 -24.38 6.35 -4.33
C PRO A 33 -24.60 4.94 -3.76
N VAL A 34 -24.74 4.86 -2.45
CA VAL A 34 -24.96 3.62 -1.70
C VAL A 34 -26.26 3.76 -0.91
N GLN A 35 -26.97 2.65 -0.77
CA GLN A 35 -28.17 2.61 0.06
C GLN A 35 -27.85 3.01 1.49
N ARG A 36 -28.60 3.99 2.01
CA ARG A 36 -28.53 4.37 3.42
C ARG A 36 -29.26 3.34 4.28
N GLY A 37 -28.56 2.83 5.29
CA GLY A 37 -29.04 1.83 6.24
C GLY A 37 -28.26 1.92 7.56
N ASP A 38 -28.13 0.81 8.26
CA ASP A 38 -27.21 0.67 9.40
C ASP A 38 -25.79 0.43 8.90
N ASN A 39 -25.22 1.47 8.30
CA ASN A 39 -23.92 1.39 7.63
C ASN A 39 -22.77 1.48 8.63
N TRP A 40 -21.80 0.58 8.47
CA TRP A 40 -20.56 0.54 9.24
C TRP A 40 -19.35 0.57 8.32
N LEU A 41 -18.34 1.33 8.71
CA LEU A 41 -17.09 1.46 8.01
C LEU A 41 -16.02 0.65 8.72
N THR A 42 -15.30 -0.18 7.97
CA THR A 42 -14.04 -0.79 8.37
C THR A 42 -12.94 -0.16 7.53
N HIS A 43 -11.93 0.39 8.17
CA HIS A 43 -10.76 0.99 7.52
C HIS A 43 -9.49 0.76 8.34
N PHE A 44 -8.36 1.21 7.81
CA PHE A 44 -7.09 1.12 8.50
C PHE A 44 -6.58 2.50 8.86
N HIS A 45 -6.10 2.64 10.07
CA HIS A 45 -5.42 3.82 10.57
C HIS A 45 -4.19 3.39 11.37
N GLY A 46 -3.20 4.27 11.54
CA GLY A 46 -2.04 3.92 12.32
C GLY A 46 -1.02 5.04 12.41
N HIS A 47 0.16 4.64 12.81
CA HIS A 47 1.34 5.50 12.86
C HIS A 47 2.58 4.62 12.74
N TRP A 48 3.75 5.22 12.62
CA TRP A 48 5.01 4.50 12.56
C TRP A 48 5.17 3.51 13.73
N GLY A 49 5.45 2.26 13.43
CA GLY A 49 5.54 1.16 14.38
C GLY A 49 4.19 0.56 14.83
N ALA A 50 3.07 1.08 14.31
CA ALA A 50 1.71 0.55 14.50
C ALA A 50 0.85 0.83 13.27
N GLU A 51 1.37 0.47 12.09
CA GLU A 51 0.74 0.70 10.80
C GLU A 51 -0.47 -0.22 10.59
N ASN A 52 -1.44 0.27 9.82
CA ASN A 52 -2.62 -0.50 9.39
C ASN A 52 -3.43 -1.14 10.53
N MET A 53 -3.60 -0.41 11.64
CA MET A 53 -4.51 -0.84 12.70
C MET A 53 -5.94 -0.77 12.19
N LEU A 54 -6.68 -1.88 12.34
CA LEU A 54 -8.06 -1.97 11.88
C LEU A 54 -9.00 -1.21 12.80
N GLU A 55 -9.82 -0.34 12.22
CA GLU A 55 -10.89 0.39 12.89
C GLU A 55 -12.25 0.06 12.29
N GLU A 56 -13.27 -0.03 13.15
CA GLU A 56 -14.65 -0.24 12.77
C GLU A 56 -15.55 0.79 13.46
N GLU A 57 -16.32 1.53 12.69
CA GLU A 57 -17.22 2.56 13.22
C GLU A 57 -18.58 2.57 12.52
N LYS A 58 -19.61 2.92 13.27
CA LYS A 58 -20.95 3.19 12.72
C LYS A 58 -20.98 4.56 12.06
N LEU A 59 -21.43 4.60 10.82
CA LEU A 59 -21.54 5.86 10.08
C LEU A 59 -22.79 6.64 10.52
N THR A 60 -22.58 7.88 10.94
CA THR A 60 -23.62 8.85 11.30
C THR A 60 -23.72 9.95 10.24
N ASN A 61 -24.75 10.81 10.33
CA ASN A 61 -24.90 11.94 9.42
C ASN A 61 -23.70 12.90 9.51
N GLY A 62 -23.28 13.41 8.37
CA GLY A 62 -22.11 14.28 8.23
C GLY A 62 -21.15 13.76 7.18
N GLN A 63 -19.86 13.94 7.42
CA GLN A 63 -18.82 13.48 6.51
C GLN A 63 -17.80 12.63 7.28
N LYS A 64 -17.49 11.45 6.75
CA LYS A 64 -16.29 10.70 7.12
C LYS A 64 -15.28 10.87 5.99
N VAL A 65 -14.06 11.25 6.36
CA VAL A 65 -12.95 11.46 5.42
C VAL A 65 -11.77 10.59 5.82
N ILE A 66 -11.25 9.84 4.87
CA ILE A 66 -10.01 9.08 4.93
C ILE A 66 -9.11 9.71 3.86
N SER A 67 -8.00 10.30 4.25
CA SER A 67 -7.17 11.04 3.30
C SER A 67 -5.69 11.02 3.65
N ASN A 68 -4.87 11.11 2.63
CA ASN A 68 -3.44 11.33 2.77
C ASN A 68 -3.03 12.63 2.07
N LYS A 69 -2.10 13.37 2.69
CA LYS A 69 -1.51 14.62 2.19
C LYS A 69 0.02 14.59 2.22
N ASP A 70 0.60 13.47 2.65
CA ASP A 70 2.03 13.29 2.91
C ASP A 70 2.75 12.53 1.78
N GLY A 71 2.21 12.64 0.57
CA GLY A 71 2.78 12.01 -0.62
C GLY A 71 2.64 10.49 -0.61
N MET A 72 3.75 9.76 -0.70
CA MET A 72 3.75 8.30 -0.76
C MET A 72 3.69 7.63 0.62
N VAL A 73 3.77 8.38 1.71
CA VAL A 73 3.68 7.87 3.09
C VAL A 73 2.21 7.71 3.47
N ASN A 74 1.56 6.68 2.93
CA ASN A 74 0.12 6.47 3.09
C ASN A 74 -0.24 5.21 3.87
N THR A 75 0.72 4.55 4.49
CA THR A 75 0.51 3.38 5.36
C THR A 75 0.70 3.70 6.84
N GLU A 76 1.37 4.79 7.16
CA GLU A 76 1.62 5.21 8.53
C GLU A 76 0.39 5.83 9.18
N THR A 77 -0.49 6.48 8.41
CA THR A 77 -1.72 7.09 8.91
C THR A 77 -2.94 6.34 8.41
N ASP A 78 -3.39 6.63 7.22
CA ASP A 78 -4.57 6.05 6.61
C ASP A 78 -4.19 5.24 5.37
N ASN A 79 -5.04 4.29 5.01
CA ASN A 79 -4.90 3.45 3.82
C ASN A 79 -6.03 3.77 2.83
N PRO A 80 -5.78 3.85 1.49
CA PRO A 80 -6.80 4.18 0.50
C PRO A 80 -7.81 3.04 0.24
N SER A 81 -8.08 2.23 1.25
CA SER A 81 -8.98 1.08 1.18
C SER A 81 -10.02 1.13 2.29
N PHE A 82 -11.20 0.59 2.02
CA PHE A 82 -12.26 0.48 3.00
C PHE A 82 -13.15 -0.72 2.73
N MET A 83 -13.90 -1.13 3.74
CA MET A 83 -15.07 -1.99 3.62
C MET A 83 -16.27 -1.30 4.25
N LEU A 84 -17.37 -1.23 3.53
CA LEU A 84 -18.63 -0.66 3.98
C LEU A 84 -19.66 -1.76 4.17
N SER A 85 -20.04 -2.03 5.41
CA SER A 85 -21.20 -2.88 5.71
C SER A 85 -22.48 -2.10 5.49
N ILE A 86 -23.46 -2.72 4.83
CA ILE A 86 -24.70 -2.07 4.42
C ILE A 86 -25.80 -2.26 5.46
N ASP A 87 -25.83 -3.38 6.15
CA ASP A 87 -26.94 -3.87 6.94
C ASP A 87 -26.57 -4.22 8.40
N GLY A 88 -25.65 -3.50 9.00
CA GLY A 88 -25.25 -3.65 10.39
C GLY A 88 -23.75 -3.81 10.61
N LYS A 89 -23.37 -4.13 11.84
CA LYS A 89 -21.97 -4.32 12.20
C LYS A 89 -21.33 -5.42 11.34
N PRO A 90 -20.15 -5.15 10.72
CA PRO A 90 -19.53 -6.09 9.81
C PRO A 90 -19.14 -7.40 10.50
N GLN A 91 -19.32 -8.51 9.76
CA GLN A 91 -18.94 -9.85 10.17
C GLN A 91 -17.92 -10.43 9.20
N GLU A 92 -17.17 -11.42 9.66
CA GLU A 92 -16.12 -12.03 8.84
C GLU A 92 -16.70 -12.90 7.70
N GLU A 93 -17.70 -13.73 7.99
CA GLU A 93 -18.18 -14.78 7.08
C GLU A 93 -19.57 -14.52 6.49
N TYR A 94 -20.28 -13.46 6.91
CA TYR A 94 -21.62 -13.14 6.41
C TYR A 94 -21.90 -11.63 6.45
N GLY A 95 -22.98 -11.22 5.77
CA GLY A 95 -23.39 -9.82 5.64
C GLY A 95 -22.96 -9.21 4.31
N HIS A 96 -23.61 -8.12 3.97
CA HIS A 96 -23.45 -7.41 2.71
C HIS A 96 -22.36 -6.34 2.84
N ILE A 97 -21.22 -6.55 2.20
CA ILE A 97 -20.04 -5.68 2.30
C ILE A 97 -19.65 -5.18 0.91
N LEU A 98 -19.55 -3.87 0.77
CA LEU A 98 -18.91 -3.20 -0.36
C LEU A 98 -17.46 -2.88 0.01
N GLY A 99 -16.49 -3.45 -0.69
CA GLY A 99 -15.08 -3.12 -0.55
C GLY A 99 -14.59 -2.19 -1.66
N GLY A 100 -13.72 -1.25 -1.34
CA GLY A 100 -13.15 -0.35 -2.33
C GLY A 100 -11.73 0.08 -2.00
N THR A 101 -10.95 0.37 -3.04
CA THR A 101 -9.61 0.94 -2.93
C THR A 101 -9.29 1.84 -4.10
N LEU A 102 -8.57 2.93 -3.85
CA LEU A 102 -8.00 3.76 -4.90
C LEU A 102 -6.59 3.25 -5.23
N ALA A 103 -6.37 2.84 -6.48
CA ALA A 103 -5.07 2.39 -6.96
C ALA A 103 -4.14 3.59 -7.24
N TRP A 104 -3.71 4.25 -6.18
CA TRP A 104 -2.90 5.45 -6.21
C TRP A 104 -1.93 5.50 -5.03
N THR A 105 -0.68 5.85 -5.27
CA THR A 105 0.39 5.88 -4.27
C THR A 105 0.69 7.27 -3.72
N GLY A 106 0.03 8.31 -4.22
CA GLY A 106 0.20 9.69 -3.77
C GLY A 106 -0.93 10.15 -2.85
N ASN A 107 -1.11 11.46 -2.78
CA ASN A 107 -2.18 12.08 -2.00
C ASN A 107 -3.56 11.67 -2.50
N TYR A 108 -4.40 11.18 -1.63
CA TYR A 108 -5.73 10.69 -1.99
C TYR A 108 -6.81 11.20 -1.04
N LEU A 109 -8.04 11.11 -1.51
CA LEU A 109 -9.25 11.42 -0.75
C LEU A 109 -10.26 10.30 -0.97
N LEU A 110 -10.70 9.66 0.13
CA LEU A 110 -11.91 8.88 0.23
C LEU A 110 -12.87 9.62 1.15
N LYS A 111 -13.99 10.06 0.62
CA LYS A 111 -14.99 10.80 1.39
C LYS A 111 -16.35 10.11 1.31
N MET A 112 -17.01 9.98 2.45
CA MET A 112 -18.37 9.51 2.57
C MET A 112 -19.24 10.67 3.04
N ASP A 113 -20.14 11.13 2.15
CA ASP A 113 -21.17 12.14 2.47
C ASP A 113 -22.43 11.42 2.90
N ILE A 114 -22.87 11.65 4.14
CA ILE A 114 -23.92 10.89 4.79
C ILE A 114 -25.04 11.82 5.24
N THR A 115 -26.25 11.55 4.77
CA THR A 115 -27.47 12.20 5.23
C THR A 115 -28.46 11.17 5.77
N ASN A 116 -29.63 11.59 6.21
CA ASN A 116 -30.68 10.66 6.66
C ASN A 116 -31.11 9.65 5.59
N THR A 117 -30.97 10.01 4.32
CA THR A 117 -31.52 9.21 3.21
C THR A 117 -30.49 8.78 2.18
N LYS A 118 -29.26 9.31 2.24
CA LYS A 118 -28.23 9.07 1.22
C LYS A 118 -26.89 8.83 1.87
N LEU A 119 -26.11 7.96 1.25
CA LEU A 119 -24.69 7.78 1.48
C LEU A 119 -23.99 7.80 0.13
N ASN A 120 -23.04 8.70 -0.07
CA ASN A 120 -22.24 8.77 -1.29
C ASN A 120 -20.78 8.57 -0.96
N ILE A 121 -20.12 7.68 -1.69
CA ILE A 121 -18.67 7.46 -1.61
C ILE A 121 -18.02 8.23 -2.76
N ILE A 122 -17.03 9.04 -2.44
CA ILE A 122 -16.26 9.86 -3.36
C ILE A 122 -14.79 9.47 -3.20
N ALA A 123 -14.15 9.06 -4.31
CA ALA A 123 -12.75 8.62 -4.29
C ALA A 123 -11.95 9.28 -5.40
N GLY A 124 -10.74 9.75 -5.08
CA GLY A 124 -9.87 10.38 -6.07
C GLY A 124 -8.57 10.90 -5.48
N ILE A 125 -7.81 11.61 -6.32
CA ILE A 125 -6.64 12.37 -5.88
C ILE A 125 -7.11 13.47 -4.92
N ASN A 126 -6.34 13.70 -3.84
CA ASN A 126 -6.61 14.78 -2.91
C ASN A 126 -6.45 16.14 -3.62
N GLU A 127 -7.48 16.97 -3.52
CA GLU A 127 -7.51 18.29 -4.17
C GLU A 127 -6.68 19.34 -3.43
N GLU A 128 -6.28 19.08 -2.20
CA GLU A 128 -5.52 20.04 -1.39
C GLU A 128 -4.11 20.20 -1.95
N ASN A 129 -3.75 21.44 -2.25
CA ASN A 129 -2.47 21.83 -2.86
C ASN A 129 -2.15 21.08 -4.17
N SER A 130 -3.19 20.62 -4.88
CA SER A 130 -3.04 19.85 -6.12
C SER A 130 -3.88 20.45 -7.23
N HIS A 131 -3.30 20.58 -8.40
CA HIS A 131 -4.00 20.90 -9.65
C HIS A 131 -3.24 20.32 -10.83
N TYR A 132 -3.94 20.09 -11.93
CA TYR A 132 -3.36 19.59 -13.16
C TYR A 132 -3.66 20.54 -14.32
N LYS A 133 -2.61 21.02 -14.99
CA LYS A 133 -2.74 21.83 -16.20
C LYS A 133 -2.84 20.91 -17.42
N LEU A 134 -4.01 20.90 -18.06
CA LEU A 134 -4.31 20.07 -19.21
C LEU A 134 -4.17 20.90 -20.49
N GLU A 135 -3.17 20.58 -21.29
CA GLU A 135 -2.90 21.27 -22.53
C GLU A 135 -3.93 20.92 -23.64
N PRO A 136 -4.02 21.73 -24.72
CA PRO A 136 -4.90 21.40 -25.86
C PRO A 136 -4.59 20.02 -26.43
N LYS A 137 -5.62 19.20 -26.66
CA LYS A 137 -5.54 17.81 -27.14
C LYS A 137 -4.94 16.79 -26.17
N GLU A 138 -4.56 17.21 -24.98
CA GLU A 138 -4.12 16.32 -23.93
C GLU A 138 -5.33 15.64 -23.26
N THR A 139 -5.12 14.42 -22.79
CA THR A 139 -6.07 13.64 -21.98
C THR A 139 -5.47 13.34 -20.62
N PHE A 140 -6.17 13.72 -19.56
CA PHE A 140 -5.87 13.33 -18.19
C PHE A 140 -6.73 12.12 -17.81
N LYS A 141 -6.09 11.08 -17.32
CA LYS A 141 -6.74 9.88 -16.80
C LYS A 141 -6.62 9.87 -15.27
N THR A 142 -7.74 9.78 -14.57
CA THR A 142 -7.74 9.65 -13.09
C THR A 142 -7.20 8.29 -12.67
N PRO A 143 -6.71 8.15 -11.42
CA PRO A 143 -6.40 6.85 -10.85
C PRO A 143 -7.59 5.89 -10.93
N GLU A 144 -7.29 4.60 -11.02
CA GLU A 144 -8.29 3.54 -11.00
C GLU A 144 -8.88 3.37 -9.60
N PHE A 145 -10.19 3.36 -9.48
CA PHE A 145 -10.88 2.95 -8.27
C PHE A 145 -11.41 1.53 -8.46
N ALA A 146 -10.90 0.58 -7.67
CA ALA A 146 -11.28 -0.81 -7.70
C ALA A 146 -12.28 -1.12 -6.59
N MET A 147 -13.31 -1.91 -6.88
CA MET A 147 -14.35 -2.25 -5.93
C MET A 147 -14.88 -3.67 -6.11
N THR A 148 -15.42 -4.22 -5.04
CA THR A 148 -16.11 -5.51 -5.01
C THR A 148 -17.27 -5.47 -4.04
N TYR A 149 -18.22 -6.36 -4.25
CA TYR A 149 -19.34 -6.57 -3.33
C TYR A 149 -19.42 -8.04 -2.93
N SER A 150 -19.63 -8.30 -1.65
CA SER A 150 -19.72 -9.65 -1.11
C SER A 150 -20.93 -9.80 -0.20
N THR A 151 -21.57 -10.96 -0.23
CA THR A 151 -22.57 -11.41 0.73
C THR A 151 -21.97 -12.34 1.79
N SER A 152 -20.68 -12.66 1.67
CA SER A 152 -19.92 -13.54 2.55
C SER A 152 -18.98 -12.73 3.47
N GLY A 153 -19.46 -11.61 3.97
CA GLY A 153 -18.76 -10.79 4.94
C GLY A 153 -17.46 -10.15 4.45
N LYS A 154 -16.65 -9.69 5.41
CA LYS A 154 -15.33 -9.07 5.15
C LYS A 154 -14.36 -10.05 4.48
N GLY A 155 -14.40 -11.31 4.89
CA GLY A 155 -13.56 -12.36 4.30
C GLY A 155 -13.80 -12.56 2.81
N GLY A 156 -15.05 -12.42 2.35
CA GLY A 156 -15.39 -12.45 0.93
C GLY A 156 -14.73 -11.31 0.15
N VAL A 157 -14.78 -10.09 0.69
CA VAL A 157 -14.11 -8.90 0.11
C VAL A 157 -12.60 -9.09 0.09
N SER A 158 -11.99 -9.49 1.21
CA SER A 158 -10.55 -9.72 1.31
C SER A 158 -10.07 -10.72 0.27
N ARG A 159 -10.73 -11.88 0.18
CA ARG A 159 -10.37 -12.92 -0.80
C ARG A 159 -10.50 -12.45 -2.25
N ALA A 160 -11.49 -11.60 -2.58
CA ALA A 160 -11.63 -11.01 -3.90
C ALA A 160 -10.44 -10.10 -4.24
N PHE A 161 -10.06 -9.18 -3.35
CA PHE A 161 -8.88 -8.33 -3.52
C PHE A 161 -7.57 -9.13 -3.55
N HIS A 162 -7.41 -10.17 -2.74
CA HIS A 162 -6.23 -11.03 -2.77
C HIS A 162 -6.07 -11.75 -4.11
N ARG A 163 -7.16 -12.30 -4.67
CA ARG A 163 -7.13 -12.92 -6.01
C ARG A 163 -6.75 -11.89 -7.08
N TRP A 164 -7.39 -10.71 -7.05
CA TRP A 164 -7.09 -9.62 -7.97
C TRP A 164 -5.63 -9.17 -7.90
N ALA A 165 -5.10 -8.97 -6.68
CA ALA A 165 -3.72 -8.59 -6.49
C ALA A 165 -2.76 -9.63 -7.10
N ARG A 166 -2.95 -10.91 -6.79
CA ARG A 166 -2.11 -11.98 -7.33
C ARG A 166 -2.18 -12.09 -8.85
N MET A 167 -3.37 -11.95 -9.44
CA MET A 167 -3.56 -12.17 -10.88
C MET A 167 -3.18 -10.96 -11.73
N TYR A 168 -3.30 -9.73 -11.20
CA TYR A 168 -3.27 -8.52 -12.01
C TYR A 168 -2.33 -7.42 -11.53
N LYS A 169 -1.88 -7.43 -10.27
CA LYS A 169 -1.11 -6.32 -9.70
C LYS A 169 0.30 -6.72 -9.25
N LEU A 170 0.51 -7.95 -8.87
CA LEU A 170 1.81 -8.43 -8.41
C LEU A 170 2.55 -9.14 -9.54
N SER A 171 3.81 -8.76 -9.77
CA SER A 171 4.71 -9.57 -10.60
C SER A 171 4.89 -10.94 -9.95
N HIS A 172 4.73 -11.99 -10.74
CA HIS A 172 4.79 -13.37 -10.26
C HIS A 172 3.87 -13.66 -9.06
N GLY A 173 2.66 -13.06 -9.04
CA GLY A 173 1.74 -13.09 -7.91
C GLY A 173 1.27 -14.49 -7.49
N ASN A 174 1.36 -15.51 -8.38
CA ASN A 174 1.01 -16.90 -8.12
C ASN A 174 2.22 -17.79 -7.77
N VAL A 175 3.43 -17.21 -7.71
CA VAL A 175 4.64 -17.94 -7.28
C VAL A 175 4.71 -17.89 -5.76
N GLU A 176 5.01 -19.01 -5.14
CA GLU A 176 5.27 -19.11 -3.72
C GLU A 176 6.45 -18.21 -3.34
N ARG A 177 6.39 -17.56 -2.20
CA ARG A 177 7.43 -16.65 -1.71
C ARG A 177 8.39 -17.40 -0.83
N ASP A 178 9.68 -17.08 -0.99
CA ASP A 178 10.76 -17.64 -0.17
C ASP A 178 10.56 -17.28 1.30
N ILE A 179 10.95 -18.19 2.19
CA ILE A 179 11.03 -17.94 3.63
C ILE A 179 12.17 -16.95 3.85
N LEU A 180 11.82 -15.72 4.28
CA LEU A 180 12.73 -14.59 4.35
C LEU A 180 13.11 -14.25 5.79
N LEU A 181 14.40 -13.94 6.00
CA LEU A 181 14.92 -13.26 7.20
C LEU A 181 15.55 -11.93 6.79
N ASN A 182 15.09 -10.84 7.40
CA ASN A 182 15.73 -9.52 7.34
C ASN A 182 16.63 -9.32 8.56
N SER A 183 17.82 -8.76 8.37
CA SER A 183 18.80 -8.57 9.43
C SER A 183 18.45 -7.43 10.40
N TRP A 184 17.52 -6.53 10.06
CA TRP A 184 17.28 -5.28 10.79
C TRP A 184 17.01 -5.47 12.27
N GLU A 185 15.99 -6.21 12.64
CA GLU A 185 15.63 -6.42 14.04
C GLU A 185 16.67 -7.23 14.85
N GLY A 186 17.55 -7.93 14.14
CA GLY A 186 18.62 -8.69 14.78
C GLY A 186 19.84 -7.86 15.15
N VAL A 187 20.22 -6.88 14.30
CA VAL A 187 21.49 -6.18 14.46
C VAL A 187 21.41 -4.66 14.26
N TYR A 188 20.31 -4.14 13.72
CA TYR A 188 20.16 -2.74 13.32
C TYR A 188 21.38 -2.28 12.48
N PHE A 189 21.99 -1.15 12.80
CA PHE A 189 23.17 -0.62 12.10
C PHE A 189 24.49 -1.40 12.36
N LYS A 190 24.49 -2.40 13.25
CA LYS A 190 25.70 -3.14 13.64
C LYS A 190 26.08 -4.25 12.67
N VAL A 191 25.82 -4.01 11.38
CA VAL A 191 26.20 -4.92 10.29
C VAL A 191 27.72 -5.14 10.29
N ASN A 192 28.13 -6.40 10.22
CA ASN A 192 29.52 -6.81 10.02
C ASN A 192 29.58 -8.19 9.35
N GLN A 193 30.71 -8.53 8.73
CA GLN A 193 30.87 -9.75 7.94
C GLN A 193 30.56 -11.02 8.74
N GLU A 194 31.16 -11.15 9.92
CA GLU A 194 31.02 -12.34 10.77
C GLU A 194 29.58 -12.53 11.24
N GLY A 195 28.92 -11.44 11.68
CA GLY A 195 27.53 -11.47 12.12
C GLY A 195 26.57 -11.87 11.01
N MET A 196 26.77 -11.33 9.80
CA MET A 196 25.95 -11.69 8.64
C MET A 196 26.16 -13.16 8.23
N ASP A 197 27.42 -13.62 8.19
CA ASP A 197 27.75 -15.01 7.88
C ASP A 197 27.10 -15.98 8.90
N GLN A 198 27.15 -15.65 10.19
CA GLN A 198 26.52 -16.45 11.24
C GLN A 198 24.99 -16.45 11.14
N MET A 199 24.37 -15.29 10.87
CA MET A 199 22.92 -15.21 10.69
C MET A 199 22.46 -16.05 9.49
N MET A 200 23.12 -15.92 8.34
CA MET A 200 22.82 -16.72 7.14
C MET A 200 22.94 -18.21 7.42
N LYS A 201 24.02 -18.65 8.05
CA LYS A 201 24.24 -20.05 8.42
C LYS A 201 23.15 -20.60 9.35
N SER A 202 22.81 -19.85 10.40
CA SER A 202 21.78 -20.27 11.35
C SER A 202 20.40 -20.30 10.69
N PHE A 203 20.08 -19.32 9.84
CA PHE A 203 18.81 -19.23 9.16
C PHE A 203 18.63 -20.34 8.11
N SER A 204 19.69 -20.66 7.33
CA SER A 204 19.68 -21.79 6.39
C SER A 204 19.45 -23.12 7.10
N ALA A 205 20.10 -23.33 8.26
CA ALA A 205 19.91 -24.55 9.08
C ALA A 205 18.47 -24.74 9.60
N LEU A 206 17.70 -23.66 9.66
CA LEU A 206 16.26 -23.66 10.02
C LEU A 206 15.33 -23.83 8.80
N GLY A 207 15.89 -23.96 7.60
CA GLY A 207 15.11 -24.06 6.36
C GLY A 207 14.78 -22.70 5.73
N GLY A 208 15.48 -21.63 6.09
CA GLY A 208 15.31 -20.32 5.46
C GLY A 208 15.91 -20.25 4.07
N GLU A 209 15.31 -19.44 3.20
CA GLU A 209 15.58 -19.46 1.75
C GLU A 209 16.12 -18.11 1.23
N LEU A 210 15.71 -16.99 1.81
CA LEU A 210 16.09 -15.64 1.38
C LEU A 210 16.57 -14.80 2.55
N PHE A 211 17.86 -14.45 2.55
CA PHE A 211 18.42 -13.52 3.53
C PHE A 211 18.50 -12.11 2.97
N VAL A 212 17.97 -11.14 3.68
CA VAL A 212 18.02 -9.71 3.35
C VAL A 212 18.90 -8.98 4.35
N MET A 213 20.05 -8.49 3.89
CA MET A 213 20.86 -7.53 4.64
C MET A 213 20.22 -6.16 4.51
N ASP A 214 19.72 -5.61 5.60
CA ASP A 214 19.09 -4.30 5.68
C ASP A 214 20.11 -3.17 5.85
N ASP A 215 19.71 -2.05 6.41
CA ASP A 215 20.50 -0.83 6.61
C ASP A 215 21.80 -1.08 7.41
N GLY A 216 22.74 -0.14 7.31
CA GLY A 216 23.99 -0.20 8.09
C GLY A 216 25.22 -0.69 7.32
N TRP A 217 25.12 -1.24 6.10
CA TRP A 217 26.23 -1.84 5.36
C TRP A 217 27.08 -0.85 4.56
N PHE A 218 26.60 0.38 4.36
CA PHE A 218 27.19 1.37 3.46
C PHE A 218 27.82 2.56 4.18
N GLY A 219 28.30 3.54 3.43
CA GLY A 219 28.93 4.75 3.91
C GLY A 219 30.45 4.62 4.00
N ASN A 220 31.15 5.12 2.97
CA ASN A 220 32.60 5.02 2.87
C ASN A 220 33.33 6.10 3.69
N LYS A 221 32.94 7.36 3.52
CA LYS A 221 33.54 8.47 4.26
C LYS A 221 33.00 8.56 5.69
N TYR A 222 31.68 8.44 5.83
CA TYR A 222 30.98 8.44 7.09
C TYR A 222 30.20 7.13 7.20
N SER A 223 30.43 6.35 8.25
CA SER A 223 29.77 5.07 8.42
C SER A 223 28.28 5.23 8.68
N ARG A 224 27.47 4.36 8.08
CA ARG A 224 26.03 4.25 8.35
C ARG A 224 25.82 3.54 9.70
N ASP A 225 26.00 4.24 10.79
CA ASP A 225 25.87 3.72 12.15
C ASP A 225 24.62 4.24 12.88
N ARG A 226 23.86 5.10 12.22
CA ARG A 226 22.62 5.73 12.72
C ARG A 226 21.77 6.27 11.58
N GLY A 227 20.49 6.54 11.85
CA GLY A 227 19.48 6.91 10.87
C GLY A 227 19.75 8.20 10.09
N ASP A 228 20.55 9.12 10.62
CA ASP A 228 20.84 10.43 10.05
C ASP A 228 22.21 10.55 9.39
N SER A 229 22.93 9.44 9.15
CA SER A 229 24.26 9.42 8.54
C SER A 229 24.28 8.68 7.20
N SER A 230 25.07 9.19 6.24
CA SER A 230 25.44 8.55 4.96
C SER A 230 24.31 8.14 4.03
N LEU A 231 23.11 8.70 4.17
CA LEU A 231 22.05 8.51 3.18
C LEU A 231 22.52 9.06 1.82
N GLY A 232 22.45 8.20 0.78
CA GLY A 232 22.91 8.53 -0.58
C GLY A 232 24.37 8.09 -0.90
N ASP A 233 25.20 7.76 0.10
CA ASP A 233 26.52 7.13 -0.12
C ASP A 233 26.40 5.60 -0.11
N TRP A 234 25.84 5.04 -1.19
CA TRP A 234 25.60 3.60 -1.37
C TRP A 234 26.90 2.81 -1.65
N THR A 235 28.01 3.27 -1.09
CA THR A 235 29.30 2.59 -1.20
C THR A 235 29.50 1.64 -0.02
N VAL A 236 29.87 0.40 -0.31
CA VAL A 236 30.10 -0.63 0.73
C VAL A 236 31.15 -0.15 1.73
N ASN A 237 30.80 -0.21 3.01
CA ASN A 237 31.75 0.07 4.07
C ASN A 237 32.68 -1.13 4.28
N LYS A 238 33.92 -1.02 3.77
CA LYS A 238 34.93 -2.08 3.84
C LYS A 238 35.46 -2.38 5.25
N LYS A 239 35.20 -1.52 6.24
CA LYS A 239 35.48 -1.82 7.64
C LYS A 239 34.48 -2.80 8.23
N LYS A 240 33.22 -2.69 7.82
CA LYS A 240 32.13 -3.60 8.22
C LYS A 240 32.12 -4.89 7.40
N LEU A 241 32.31 -4.76 6.11
CA LEU A 241 32.29 -5.85 5.14
C LEU A 241 33.61 -5.89 4.34
N PRO A 242 34.69 -6.43 4.92
CA PRO A 242 36.02 -6.45 4.29
C PRO A 242 36.02 -7.15 2.92
N LEU A 243 35.21 -8.21 2.77
CA LEU A 243 35.09 -8.99 1.53
C LEU A 243 34.04 -8.39 0.56
N GLY A 244 33.36 -7.30 0.94
CA GLY A 244 32.33 -6.68 0.13
C GLY A 244 31.05 -7.48 0.05
N ILE A 245 30.14 -7.05 -0.83
CA ILE A 245 28.88 -7.77 -1.10
C ILE A 245 29.17 -9.13 -1.75
N GLU A 246 30.16 -9.20 -2.61
CA GLU A 246 30.59 -10.45 -3.25
C GLU A 246 31.00 -11.52 -2.22
N GLY A 247 31.64 -11.09 -1.13
CA GLY A 247 32.01 -11.97 -0.01
C GLY A 247 30.77 -12.53 0.71
N LEU A 248 29.76 -11.70 0.93
CA LEU A 248 28.49 -12.17 1.52
C LEU A 248 27.75 -13.13 0.60
N ILE A 249 27.69 -12.86 -0.71
CA ILE A 249 27.11 -13.76 -1.69
C ILE A 249 27.84 -15.10 -1.71
N ALA A 250 29.17 -15.09 -1.63
CA ALA A 250 29.96 -16.31 -1.58
C ALA A 250 29.70 -17.10 -0.28
N SER A 251 29.53 -16.42 0.85
CA SER A 251 29.14 -17.05 2.13
C SER A 251 27.75 -17.66 2.06
N ALA A 252 26.77 -16.93 1.52
CA ALA A 252 25.40 -17.43 1.37
C ALA A 252 25.35 -18.73 0.53
N LYS A 253 26.10 -18.79 -0.59
CA LYS A 253 26.16 -20.00 -1.42
C LYS A 253 26.73 -21.21 -0.69
N LYS A 254 27.67 -21.01 0.21
CA LYS A 254 28.26 -22.12 0.99
C LYS A 254 27.33 -22.65 2.09
N THR A 255 26.28 -21.94 2.44
CA THR A 255 25.31 -22.40 3.44
C THR A 255 24.18 -23.24 2.83
N GLN A 256 24.14 -23.34 1.49
CA GLN A 256 23.15 -24.14 0.74
C GLN A 256 23.66 -25.57 0.45
N ASP A 257 24.97 -25.81 0.61
CA ASP A 257 25.62 -27.13 0.51
C ASP A 257 25.66 -27.83 1.90
#